data_775abbc23bde6ea7366e148b12212c9b
#
_entry.id   775abbc23bde6ea7366e148b12212c9b
#
_cell.length_a   1.000
_cell.length_b   1.000
_cell.length_c   1.000
_cell.angle_alpha   90.00
_cell.angle_beta   90.00
_cell.angle_gamma   90.00
#
_symmetry.space_group_name_H-M   'P 1'
#
loop_
_entity.id
_entity.type
_entity.pdbx_description
1 polymer ?
#
loop_
_entity_poly.entity_id
_entity_poly.type
_entity_poly.pdbx_seq_one_letter_code
_entity_poly.pdbx_strand_id
1 'polypeptide(L)'
;MKIKLGVLASGRGSNFAAIINGIKNRNLDAEIKVLITDNKNANAINIAKENNIPVYYIRYDKTNRIEFEKKSIRILKENINRIFYKWISK
;
A
#
# COMPACT_ATOMS: atom_id res chain seq x y z
N MET A 1 3.71 20.55 -2.23
CA MET A 1 2.72 19.59 -2.78
C MET A 1 3.04 18.19 -2.29
N LYS A 2 2.07 17.50 -1.73
CA LYS A 2 2.29 16.13 -1.23
C LYS A 2 2.24 15.11 -2.35
N ILE A 3 3.16 14.18 -2.33
CA ILE A 3 3.14 13.02 -3.22
C ILE A 3 2.11 12.02 -2.68
N LYS A 4 1.20 11.58 -3.53
CA LYS A 4 0.20 10.60 -3.15
C LYS A 4 0.73 9.20 -3.47
N LEU A 5 0.74 8.34 -2.48
CA LEU A 5 1.32 7.01 -2.59
C LEU A 5 0.26 5.92 -2.47
N GLY A 6 0.44 4.87 -3.27
CA GLY A 6 -0.20 3.60 -3.03
C GLY A 6 0.88 2.62 -2.58
N VAL A 7 0.61 1.84 -1.57
CA VAL A 7 1.58 0.89 -1.01
C VAL A 7 1.09 -0.53 -1.20
N LEU A 8 1.97 -1.39 -1.72
CA LEU A 8 1.70 -2.82 -1.84
C LEU A 8 2.57 -3.54 -0.81
N ALA A 9 1.96 -4.24 0.12
CA ALA A 9 2.68 -4.90 1.20
C ALA A 9 2.11 -6.28 1.45
N SER A 10 2.98 -7.27 1.65
CA SER A 10 2.56 -8.66 1.83
C SER A 10 3.01 -9.29 3.14
N GLY A 11 3.59 -8.55 4.04
CA GLY A 11 4.19 -9.16 5.22
C GLY A 11 3.89 -8.46 6.52
N ARG A 12 4.93 -8.31 7.33
CA ARG A 12 4.83 -7.81 8.69
C ARG A 12 4.43 -6.35 8.81
N GLY A 13 4.60 -5.58 7.75
CA GLY A 13 4.27 -4.17 7.78
C GLY A 13 5.34 -3.27 8.35
N SER A 14 6.54 -3.79 8.61
CA SER A 14 7.62 -2.97 9.17
C SER A 14 8.03 -1.84 8.22
N ASN A 15 8.13 -2.14 6.92
CA ASN A 15 8.44 -1.10 5.93
C ASN A 15 7.32 -0.10 5.80
N PHE A 16 6.08 -0.57 5.87
CA PHE A 16 4.91 0.30 5.83
C PHE A 16 4.90 1.24 7.04
N ALA A 17 5.16 0.71 8.22
CA ALA A 17 5.24 1.51 9.43
C ALA A 17 6.36 2.56 9.33
N ALA A 18 7.50 2.18 8.76
CA ALA A 18 8.61 3.11 8.58
C ALA A 18 8.23 4.27 7.64
N ILE A 19 7.49 3.99 6.58
CA ILE A 19 7.01 5.04 5.67
C ILE A 19 6.06 5.98 6.39
N ILE A 20 5.12 5.45 7.17
CA ILE A 20 4.19 6.25 7.93
C ILE A 20 4.93 7.14 8.94
N ASN A 21 5.90 6.58 9.64
CA ASN A 21 6.69 7.36 10.59
C ASN A 21 7.47 8.46 9.90
N GLY A 22 8.03 8.20 8.72
CA GLY A 22 8.71 9.22 7.93
C GLY A 22 7.79 10.37 7.57
N ILE A 23 6.55 10.07 7.21
CA ILE A 23 5.56 11.08 6.89
C ILE A 23 5.18 11.88 8.14
N LYS A 24 4.92 11.21 9.26
CA LYS A 24 4.53 11.87 10.51
C LYS A 24 5.64 12.78 11.05
N ASN A 25 6.89 12.40 10.85
CA ASN A 25 8.03 13.18 11.31
C ASN A 25 8.44 14.25 10.30
N ARG A 26 7.66 14.41 9.22
CA ARG A 26 7.88 15.38 8.17
C ARG A 26 9.18 15.19 7.39
N ASN A 27 9.75 13.98 7.45
CA ASN A 27 10.91 13.62 6.63
C ASN A 27 10.49 13.31 5.18
N LEU A 28 9.22 12.97 4.99
CA LEU A 28 8.64 12.70 3.68
C LEU A 28 7.41 13.56 3.50
N ASP A 29 7.38 14.33 2.42
CA ASP A 29 6.20 15.12 2.07
C ASP A 29 5.29 14.26 1.18
N ALA A 30 4.59 13.33 1.81
CA ALA A 30 3.78 12.35 1.11
C ALA A 30 2.53 11.99 1.90
N GLU A 31 1.56 11.44 1.19
CA GLU A 31 0.31 10.97 1.78
C GLU A 31 0.03 9.58 1.22
N ILE A 32 -0.26 8.62 2.09
CA ILE A 32 -0.63 7.27 1.66
C ILE A 32 -2.14 7.24 1.44
N LYS A 33 -2.54 6.98 0.21
CA LYS A 33 -3.95 6.96 -0.16
C LYS A 33 -4.57 5.58 -0.11
N VAL A 34 -3.74 4.54 -0.22
CA VAL A 34 -4.27 3.18 -0.27
C VAL A 34 -3.17 2.18 0.08
N LEU A 35 -3.57 1.11 0.76
CA LEU A 35 -2.73 -0.07 0.98
C LEU A 35 -3.36 -1.24 0.23
N ILE A 36 -2.56 -1.92 -0.57
CA ILE A 36 -2.97 -3.16 -1.25
C ILE A 36 -2.13 -4.30 -0.67
N THR A 37 -2.77 -5.37 -0.26
CA THR A 37 -2.06 -6.52 0.29
C THR A 37 -2.63 -7.82 -0.27
N ASP A 38 -1.78 -8.82 -0.40
CA ASP A 38 -2.17 -10.17 -0.78
C ASP A 38 -2.33 -11.10 0.44
N ASN A 39 -2.16 -10.56 1.62
CA ASN A 39 -2.24 -11.32 2.86
C ASN A 39 -3.27 -10.69 3.80
N LYS A 40 -4.43 -11.35 3.93
CA LYS A 40 -5.50 -10.85 4.78
C LYS A 40 -5.14 -10.78 6.26
N ASN A 41 -4.05 -11.42 6.66
CA ASN A 41 -3.58 -11.41 8.03
C ASN A 41 -2.36 -10.50 8.23
N ALA A 42 -2.03 -9.69 7.22
CA ALA A 42 -0.86 -8.82 7.31
C ALA A 42 -1.04 -7.77 8.41
N ASN A 43 -0.01 -7.59 9.22
CA ASN A 43 -0.03 -6.54 10.25
C ASN A 43 -0.17 -5.15 9.65
N ALA A 44 0.27 -4.96 8.41
CA ALA A 44 0.10 -3.69 7.70
C ALA A 44 -1.36 -3.24 7.65
N ILE A 45 -2.31 -4.19 7.65
CA ILE A 45 -3.74 -3.86 7.66
C ILE A 45 -4.10 -3.14 8.94
N ASN A 46 -3.61 -3.60 10.09
CA ASN A 46 -3.88 -2.97 11.37
C ASN A 46 -3.28 -1.56 11.41
N ILE A 47 -2.07 -1.42 10.90
CA ILE A 47 -1.39 -0.13 10.84
C ILE A 47 -2.17 0.85 9.95
N ALA A 48 -2.66 0.36 8.81
CA ALA A 48 -3.45 1.19 7.90
C ALA A 48 -4.75 1.66 8.55
N LYS A 49 -5.44 0.76 9.25
CA LYS A 49 -6.68 1.10 9.94
C LYS A 49 -6.45 2.15 11.02
N GLU A 50 -5.36 2.04 11.76
CA GLU A 50 -5.01 3.02 12.79
C GLU A 50 -4.74 4.41 12.20
N ASN A 51 -4.37 4.47 10.93
CA ASN A 51 -4.02 5.72 10.26
C ASN A 51 -5.08 6.14 9.23
N ASN A 52 -6.25 5.51 9.25
CA ASN A 52 -7.37 5.83 8.35
C ASN A 52 -7.03 5.68 6.88
N ILE A 53 -6.21 4.68 6.55
CA ILE A 53 -5.80 4.39 5.18
C ILE A 53 -6.68 3.27 4.65
N PRO A 54 -7.35 3.45 3.50
CA PRO A 54 -8.13 2.38 2.88
C PRO A 54 -7.27 1.18 2.53
N VAL A 55 -7.82 -0.02 2.76
CA VAL A 55 -7.11 -1.26 2.53
C VAL A 55 -7.87 -2.10 1.51
N TYR A 56 -7.14 -2.62 0.52
CA TYR A 56 -7.68 -3.56 -0.45
C TYR A 56 -6.90 -4.87 -0.35
N TYR A 57 -7.62 -5.95 -0.15
CA TYR A 57 -7.04 -7.28 -0.15
C TYR A 57 -7.26 -7.90 -1.53
N ILE A 58 -6.19 -8.35 -2.17
CA ILE A 58 -6.26 -9.05 -3.47
C ILE A 58 -5.44 -10.32 -3.32
N ARG A 59 -6.10 -11.47 -3.48
CA ARG A 59 -5.40 -12.74 -3.42
C ARG A 59 -4.34 -12.81 -4.52
N TYR A 60 -3.17 -13.30 -4.18
CA TYR A 60 -2.08 -13.50 -5.12
C TYR A 60 -1.55 -14.92 -5.04
N ASP A 61 -1.34 -15.54 -6.19
CA ASP A 61 -0.58 -16.76 -6.32
C ASP A 61 0.12 -16.75 -7.68
N LYS A 62 0.92 -17.79 -7.96
CA LYS A 62 1.70 -17.83 -9.19
C LYS A 62 0.84 -17.89 -10.45
N THR A 63 -0.41 -18.34 -10.34
CA THR A 63 -1.29 -18.50 -11.49
C THR A 63 -2.08 -17.26 -11.83
N ASN A 64 -2.24 -16.32 -10.88
CA ASN A 64 -3.03 -15.12 -11.10
C ASN A 64 -2.22 -13.83 -11.07
N ARG A 65 -0.92 -13.92 -11.28
CA ARG A 65 -0.03 -12.76 -11.20
C ARG A 65 -0.49 -11.59 -12.05
N ILE A 66 -0.89 -11.86 -13.30
CA ILE A 66 -1.31 -10.80 -14.22
C ILE A 66 -2.59 -10.13 -13.73
N GLU A 67 -3.56 -10.92 -13.24
CA GLU A 67 -4.79 -10.36 -12.69
C GLU A 67 -4.52 -9.52 -11.46
N PHE A 68 -3.64 -9.98 -10.59
CA PHE A 68 -3.25 -9.24 -9.40
C PHE A 68 -2.67 -7.87 -9.79
N GLU A 69 -1.76 -7.85 -10.75
CA GLU A 69 -1.16 -6.61 -11.22
C GLU A 69 -2.20 -5.66 -11.83
N LYS A 70 -3.11 -6.19 -12.65
CA LYS A 70 -4.15 -5.37 -13.27
C LYS A 70 -5.10 -4.76 -12.25
N LYS A 71 -5.53 -5.55 -11.26
CA LYS A 71 -6.40 -5.06 -10.20
C LYS A 71 -5.71 -4.02 -9.35
N SER A 72 -4.44 -4.26 -9.01
CA SER A 72 -3.65 -3.32 -8.24
C SER A 72 -3.51 -1.98 -8.96
N ILE A 73 -3.20 -2.02 -10.26
CA ILE A 73 -3.06 -0.80 -11.05
C ILE A 73 -4.38 -0.04 -11.11
N ARG A 74 -5.50 -0.74 -11.29
CA ARG A 74 -6.81 -0.10 -11.30
C ARG A 74 -7.08 0.65 -9.99
N ILE A 75 -6.83 -0.01 -8.86
CA ILE A 75 -7.03 0.59 -7.55
C ILE A 75 -6.14 1.82 -7.39
N LEU A 76 -4.89 1.73 -7.82
CA LEU A 76 -3.96 2.84 -7.74
C LEU A 76 -4.43 4.02 -8.58
N LYS A 77 -4.90 3.75 -9.80
CA LYS A 77 -5.41 4.81 -10.68
C LYS A 77 -6.63 5.51 -10.10
N GLU A 78 -7.50 4.78 -9.40
CA GLU A 78 -8.68 5.35 -8.79
C GLU A 78 -8.37 6.23 -7.59
N ASN A 79 -7.25 5.97 -6.90
CA ASN A 79 -6.91 6.64 -5.65
C ASN A 79 -5.79 7.67 -5.76
N ILE A 80 -5.00 7.62 -6.83
CA ILE A 80 -3.91 8.56 -7.02
C ILE A 80 -3.83 9.03 -8.46
N ASN A 81 -3.47 10.31 -8.67
CA ASN A 81 -3.39 10.89 -10.02
C ASN A 81 -2.17 10.42 -10.79
N ARG A 82 -1.10 10.13 -10.11
CA ARG A 82 0.12 9.59 -10.69
C ARG A 82 0.43 8.28 -9.99
N ILE A 83 0.82 7.27 -10.77
CA ILE A 83 1.12 5.97 -10.21
C ILE A 83 2.60 5.95 -9.83
N PHE A 84 2.85 6.15 -8.53
CA PHE A 84 4.14 5.90 -7.92
C PHE A 84 3.91 4.83 -6.88
N TYR A 85 4.31 3.62 -7.17
CA TYR A 85 4.17 2.56 -6.19
C TYR A 85 5.42 1.69 -6.17
N LYS A 86 5.63 1.05 -5.04
CA LYS A 86 6.69 0.09 -4.87
C LYS A 86 6.12 -1.12 -4.17
N TRP A 87 6.40 -2.29 -4.70
CA TRP A 87 6.05 -3.53 -4.02
C TRP A 87 6.93 -3.68 -2.79
N ILE A 88 6.32 -3.80 -1.64
CA ILE A 88 7.03 -3.98 -0.37
C ILE A 88 6.64 -5.33 0.18
N SER A 89 7.56 -6.29 0.10
CA SER A 89 7.39 -7.61 0.67
C SER A 89 8.03 -7.66 2.05
N LYS A 90 7.36 -8.32 2.97
CA LYS A 90 7.78 -8.51 4.37
C LYS A 90 7.58 -7.30 5.28
#